data_8a507605517031a9163e95adf4ef98e6
#
_entry.id   8a507605517031a9163e95adf4ef98e6
#
_cell.length_a   1.000
_cell.length_b   1.000
_cell.length_c   1.000
_cell.angle_alpha   90.00
_cell.angle_beta   90.00
_cell.angle_gamma   90.00
#
_symmetry.space_group_name_H-M   'P 1'
#
loop_
_entity.id
_entity.type
_entity.pdbx_description
1 polymer ?
#
loop_
_entity_poly.entity_id
_entity_poly.type
_entity_poly.pdbx_seq_one_letter_code
_entity_poly.pdbx_strand_id
1 'polypeptide(L)'
;MKNNVFKVVLLQALPASGKSEVRNFMAHVEPERLQNEFHIGENLQLDDFPYVHMMRRIDEELAKLDKPRVFYPGEAPFLDGRDWGTLCNLLNEDYHDLMNRNIAKPDSAAKLLFDRFDRAAAGAGIPNRLGVLDENTRNTIAERLEKEARAMLDEKHAGYPESFENKTIIIECARGGPDGAAMPLTGTFGYQYSLPMFCPEILEQAFILYIWVTPEEYRRKNADRADPNDPGSNLHHGVPMAVMLGDYGCDDMEYLIKTSEVENTVTVNAHGKTYHVPIGVFDNRVDKTSFLRGEPETWAADKVADVNRAIRTATDNMFSHYNG
;
A
#
# COMPACT_ATOMS: atom_id res chain seq x y z
N MET A 1 -8.01 -4.51 30.04
CA MET A 1 -6.59 -4.16 29.82
C MET A 1 -6.55 -3.11 28.72
N LYS A 2 -5.78 -2.03 28.85
CA LYS A 2 -5.61 -1.09 27.74
C LYS A 2 -4.93 -1.84 26.59
N ASN A 3 -5.48 -1.70 25.39
CA ASN A 3 -4.85 -2.30 24.20
C ASN A 3 -3.52 -1.56 23.95
N ASN A 4 -2.41 -2.26 24.01
CA ASN A 4 -1.07 -1.67 23.90
C ASN A 4 -0.52 -1.67 22.48
N VAL A 5 -1.36 -2.05 21.50
CA VAL A 5 -0.97 -2.13 20.09
C VAL A 5 -1.83 -1.21 19.22
N PHE A 6 -1.22 -0.68 18.16
CA PHE A 6 -1.94 0.09 17.15
C PHE A 6 -2.98 -0.79 16.47
N LYS A 7 -4.18 -0.26 16.23
CA LYS A 7 -5.22 -0.97 15.50
C LYS A 7 -4.97 -0.96 14.00
N VAL A 8 -4.60 0.20 13.47
CA VAL A 8 -4.32 0.40 12.04
C VAL A 8 -3.00 1.14 11.88
N VAL A 9 -2.11 0.61 11.06
CA VAL A 9 -0.86 1.27 10.65
C VAL A 9 -0.86 1.43 9.14
N LEU A 10 -0.80 2.66 8.67
CA LEU A 10 -0.55 2.99 7.27
C LEU A 10 0.96 2.93 7.03
N LEU A 11 1.44 1.85 6.40
CA LEU A 11 2.84 1.68 6.05
C LEU A 11 3.10 2.34 4.70
N GLN A 12 3.69 3.51 4.73
CA GLN A 12 3.83 4.38 3.57
C GLN A 12 5.28 4.63 3.21
N ALA A 13 5.59 4.57 1.93
CA ALA A 13 6.88 4.89 1.36
C ALA A 13 6.81 4.88 -0.17
N LEU A 14 7.82 5.42 -0.84
CA LEU A 14 8.04 5.16 -2.26
C LEU A 14 8.28 3.65 -2.51
N PRO A 15 8.07 3.13 -3.73
CA PRO A 15 8.40 1.75 -4.07
C PRO A 15 9.87 1.44 -3.76
N ALA A 16 10.20 0.18 -3.50
CA ALA A 16 11.57 -0.28 -3.19
C ALA A 16 12.26 0.41 -2.00
N SER A 17 11.53 1.16 -1.16
CA SER A 17 12.09 1.89 -0.01
C SER A 17 12.43 1.04 1.20
N GLY A 18 12.09 -0.25 1.20
CA GLY A 18 12.34 -1.15 2.32
C GLY A 18 11.09 -1.55 3.11
N LYS A 19 9.86 -1.28 2.61
CA LYS A 19 8.62 -1.70 3.28
C LYS A 19 8.57 -3.21 3.52
N SER A 20 8.79 -4.00 2.47
CA SER A 20 8.76 -5.47 2.56
C SER A 20 9.85 -6.00 3.51
N GLU A 21 11.02 -5.38 3.49
CA GLU A 21 12.14 -5.71 4.36
C GLU A 21 11.82 -5.41 5.84
N VAL A 22 11.21 -4.25 6.13
CA VAL A 22 10.76 -3.90 7.49
C VAL A 22 9.66 -4.86 7.96
N ARG A 23 8.72 -5.23 7.10
CA ARG A 23 7.71 -6.23 7.42
C ARG A 23 8.34 -7.61 7.70
N ASN A 24 9.26 -8.05 6.83
CA ASN A 24 10.00 -9.30 7.03
C ASN A 24 10.74 -9.28 8.38
N PHE A 25 11.39 -8.18 8.71
CA PHE A 25 12.02 -8.02 10.01
C PHE A 25 11.02 -8.16 11.17
N MET A 26 9.88 -7.44 11.13
CA MET A 26 8.85 -7.50 12.16
C MET A 26 8.27 -8.92 12.33
N ALA A 27 8.13 -9.68 11.24
CA ALA A 27 7.66 -11.06 11.28
C ALA A 27 8.62 -12.03 12.02
N HIS A 28 9.90 -11.64 12.16
CA HIS A 28 10.91 -12.42 12.90
C HIS A 28 11.20 -11.87 14.31
N VAL A 29 10.50 -10.84 14.74
CA VAL A 29 10.54 -10.36 16.13
C VAL A 29 9.57 -11.18 16.97
N GLU A 30 10.00 -11.60 18.16
CA GLU A 30 9.14 -12.31 19.11
C GLU A 30 7.85 -11.51 19.38
N PRO A 31 6.65 -12.15 19.36
CA PRO A 31 5.36 -11.45 19.45
C PRO A 31 5.23 -10.54 20.68
N GLU A 32 5.70 -10.99 21.84
CA GLU A 32 5.69 -10.19 23.08
C GLU A 32 6.56 -8.95 22.95
N ARG A 33 7.71 -9.06 22.29
CA ARG A 33 8.63 -7.97 22.03
C ARG A 33 8.05 -6.99 21.02
N LEU A 34 7.42 -7.51 19.94
CA LEU A 34 6.76 -6.69 18.92
C LEU A 34 5.68 -5.80 19.55
N GLN A 35 4.87 -6.35 20.47
CA GLN A 35 3.83 -5.61 21.17
C GLN A 35 4.39 -4.61 22.19
N ASN A 36 5.38 -4.99 22.98
CA ASN A 36 5.87 -4.17 24.08
C ASN A 36 6.88 -3.09 23.64
N GLU A 37 7.67 -3.36 22.59
CA GLU A 37 8.72 -2.42 22.14
C GLU A 37 8.29 -1.61 20.91
N PHE A 38 7.40 -2.14 20.05
CA PHE A 38 6.98 -1.47 18.82
C PHE A 38 5.48 -1.15 18.78
N HIS A 39 4.72 -1.55 19.78
CA HIS A 39 3.27 -1.35 19.84
C HIS A 39 2.52 -1.93 18.61
N ILE A 40 3.07 -2.98 18.00
CA ILE A 40 2.52 -3.65 16.84
C ILE A 40 2.11 -5.06 17.25
N GLY A 41 0.86 -5.43 16.97
CA GLY A 41 0.35 -6.77 17.20
C GLY A 41 0.66 -7.71 16.03
N GLU A 42 0.09 -8.91 16.07
CA GLU A 42 0.13 -9.82 14.93
C GLU A 42 -0.45 -9.13 13.69
N ASN A 43 0.29 -9.16 12.58
CA ASN A 43 -0.01 -8.35 11.42
C ASN A 43 -1.13 -8.96 10.56
N LEU A 44 -2.16 -8.17 10.29
CA LEU A 44 -3.13 -8.39 9.23
C LEU A 44 -2.82 -7.42 8.10
N GLN A 45 -2.62 -7.91 6.89
CA GLN A 45 -2.12 -7.08 5.80
C GLN A 45 -3.20 -6.78 4.77
N LEU A 46 -3.29 -5.48 4.39
CA LEU A 46 -4.00 -4.98 3.23
C LEU A 46 -3.01 -4.25 2.33
N ASP A 47 -2.96 -4.59 1.03
CA ASP A 47 -1.98 -4.08 0.08
C ASP A 47 -2.67 -3.73 -1.24
N ASP A 48 -2.33 -2.61 -1.83
CA ASP A 48 -2.86 -2.19 -3.13
C ASP A 48 -2.12 -2.80 -4.34
N PHE A 49 -0.95 -3.40 -4.14
CA PHE A 49 -0.17 -3.99 -5.22
C PHE A 49 -0.90 -5.10 -5.99
N PRO A 50 -1.64 -6.03 -5.36
CA PRO A 50 -2.41 -7.04 -6.11
C PRO A 50 -3.41 -6.41 -7.08
N TYR A 51 -4.01 -5.28 -6.73
CA TYR A 51 -4.92 -4.55 -7.61
C TYR A 51 -4.18 -3.90 -8.77
N VAL A 52 -3.03 -3.27 -8.53
CA VAL A 52 -2.16 -2.72 -9.58
C VAL A 52 -1.76 -3.82 -10.57
N HIS A 53 -1.39 -4.99 -10.08
CA HIS A 53 -1.07 -6.15 -10.90
C HIS A 53 -2.27 -6.54 -11.77
N MET A 54 -3.44 -6.73 -11.18
CA MET A 54 -4.65 -7.14 -11.91
C MET A 54 -5.12 -6.08 -12.94
N MET A 55 -4.98 -4.79 -12.65
CA MET A 55 -5.23 -3.72 -13.62
C MET A 55 -4.34 -3.88 -14.88
N ARG A 56 -3.05 -4.18 -14.69
CA ARG A 56 -2.12 -4.45 -15.82
C ARG A 56 -2.51 -5.72 -16.57
N ARG A 57 -2.86 -6.79 -15.86
CA ARG A 57 -3.31 -8.05 -16.44
C ARG A 57 -4.57 -7.87 -17.31
N ILE A 58 -5.54 -7.08 -16.83
CA ILE A 58 -6.75 -6.74 -17.60
C ILE A 58 -6.37 -6.01 -18.90
N ASP A 59 -5.50 -5.01 -18.82
CA ASP A 59 -5.04 -4.26 -20.00
C ASP A 59 -4.25 -5.13 -20.99
N GLU A 60 -3.47 -6.09 -20.52
CA GLU A 60 -2.80 -7.05 -21.37
C GLU A 60 -3.80 -7.96 -22.12
N GLU A 61 -4.83 -8.45 -21.45
CA GLU A 61 -5.87 -9.27 -22.07
C GLU A 61 -6.75 -8.47 -23.04
N LEU A 62 -7.05 -7.21 -22.72
CA LEU A 62 -7.72 -6.30 -23.68
C LEU A 62 -6.87 -6.08 -24.94
N ALA A 63 -5.57 -5.83 -24.76
CA ALA A 63 -4.66 -5.64 -25.89
C ALA A 63 -4.55 -6.89 -26.81
N LYS A 64 -4.59 -8.11 -26.23
CA LYS A 64 -4.65 -9.36 -27.01
C LYS A 64 -5.94 -9.54 -27.84
N LEU A 65 -6.96 -8.77 -27.51
CA LEU A 65 -8.26 -8.74 -28.22
C LEU A 65 -8.40 -7.51 -29.12
N ASP A 66 -7.30 -6.79 -29.37
CA ASP A 66 -7.29 -5.51 -30.11
C ASP A 66 -8.25 -4.46 -29.54
N LYS A 67 -8.46 -4.49 -28.22
CA LYS A 67 -9.27 -3.51 -27.48
C LYS A 67 -8.38 -2.46 -26.81
N PRO A 68 -8.89 -1.23 -26.63
CA PRO A 68 -8.16 -0.20 -25.88
C PRO A 68 -7.87 -0.63 -24.45
N ARG A 69 -6.67 -0.27 -23.97
CA ARG A 69 -6.32 -0.36 -22.55
C ARG A 69 -7.14 0.65 -21.74
N VAL A 70 -7.46 0.34 -20.50
CA VAL A 70 -8.35 1.16 -19.67
C VAL A 70 -7.68 1.70 -18.40
N PHE A 71 -6.55 1.13 -17.97
CA PHE A 71 -5.81 1.55 -16.78
C PHE A 71 -4.45 2.16 -17.12
N TYR A 72 -3.65 1.48 -17.96
CA TYR A 72 -2.28 1.87 -18.29
C TYR A 72 -2.06 1.89 -19.80
N PRO A 73 -1.33 2.87 -20.35
CA PRO A 73 -1.00 2.85 -21.78
C PRO A 73 0.11 1.85 -22.14
N GLY A 74 0.67 1.16 -21.15
CA GLY A 74 1.78 0.21 -21.24
C GLY A 74 2.62 0.27 -19.96
N GLU A 75 3.94 0.27 -20.09
CA GLU A 75 4.88 0.48 -18.96
C GLU A 75 5.02 1.96 -18.60
N ALA A 76 3.92 2.64 -18.35
CA ALA A 76 3.83 4.07 -18.07
C ALA A 76 2.85 4.31 -16.91
N PRO A 77 2.74 5.56 -16.39
CA PRO A 77 1.73 5.97 -15.41
C PRO A 77 0.29 5.62 -15.82
N PHE A 78 -0.63 5.69 -14.88
CA PHE A 78 -2.06 5.54 -15.12
C PHE A 78 -2.55 6.45 -16.24
N LEU A 79 -3.49 5.93 -17.07
CA LEU A 79 -4.24 6.75 -18.03
C LEU A 79 -5.06 7.85 -17.35
N ASP A 80 -5.56 7.56 -16.15
CA ASP A 80 -6.27 8.51 -15.31
C ASP A 80 -5.66 8.48 -13.90
N GLY A 81 -5.02 9.56 -13.49
CA GLY A 81 -4.38 9.64 -12.17
C GLY A 81 -5.33 9.47 -10.98
N ARG A 82 -6.66 9.63 -11.18
CA ARG A 82 -7.65 9.34 -10.15
C ARG A 82 -7.70 7.86 -9.76
N ASP A 83 -7.06 6.96 -10.52
CA ASP A 83 -6.92 5.55 -10.14
C ASP A 83 -6.12 5.34 -8.85
N TRP A 84 -5.31 6.31 -8.42
CA TRP A 84 -4.77 6.30 -7.06
C TRP A 84 -5.88 6.33 -5.99
N GLY A 85 -6.97 7.04 -6.26
CA GLY A 85 -8.18 7.03 -5.42
C GLY A 85 -8.97 5.73 -5.55
N THR A 86 -9.02 5.13 -6.75
CA THR A 86 -9.61 3.80 -6.95
C THR A 86 -8.93 2.76 -6.05
N LEU A 87 -7.61 2.77 -5.97
CA LEU A 87 -6.86 1.85 -5.09
C LEU A 87 -7.18 2.08 -3.61
N CYS A 88 -7.28 3.34 -3.15
CA CYS A 88 -7.69 3.65 -1.78
C CYS A 88 -9.11 3.13 -1.47
N ASN A 89 -10.05 3.29 -2.41
CA ASN A 89 -11.42 2.79 -2.25
C ASN A 89 -11.47 1.26 -2.20
N LEU A 90 -10.62 0.55 -2.94
CA LEU A 90 -10.49 -0.91 -2.83
C LEU A 90 -9.93 -1.33 -1.47
N LEU A 91 -8.96 -0.60 -0.93
CA LEU A 91 -8.46 -0.84 0.42
C LEU A 91 -9.51 -0.56 1.50
N ASN A 92 -10.38 0.46 1.31
CA ASN A 92 -11.52 0.69 2.20
C ASN A 92 -12.51 -0.49 2.17
N GLU A 93 -12.82 -1.02 0.97
CA GLU A 93 -13.65 -2.22 0.83
C GLU A 93 -13.00 -3.42 1.54
N ASP A 94 -11.69 -3.63 1.34
CA ASP A 94 -10.96 -4.72 1.99
C ASP A 94 -10.94 -4.59 3.50
N TYR A 95 -10.77 -3.37 4.01
CA TYR A 95 -10.85 -3.10 5.44
C TYR A 95 -12.24 -3.45 6.01
N HIS A 96 -13.30 -3.01 5.35
CA HIS A 96 -14.67 -3.32 5.78
C HIS A 96 -14.97 -4.83 5.69
N ASP A 97 -14.52 -5.50 4.62
CA ASP A 97 -14.69 -6.95 4.47
C ASP A 97 -13.93 -7.72 5.56
N LEU A 98 -12.69 -7.31 5.86
CA LEU A 98 -11.89 -7.88 6.94
C LEU A 98 -12.58 -7.71 8.29
N MET A 99 -13.00 -6.48 8.63
CA MET A 99 -13.65 -6.17 9.92
C MET A 99 -14.96 -6.93 10.11
N ASN A 100 -15.73 -7.15 9.02
CA ASN A 100 -17.00 -7.88 9.04
C ASN A 100 -16.85 -9.37 8.70
N ARG A 101 -15.65 -9.83 8.34
CA ARG A 101 -15.37 -11.19 7.86
C ARG A 101 -16.26 -11.61 6.71
N ASN A 102 -16.44 -10.71 5.75
CA ASN A 102 -17.29 -10.94 4.60
C ASN A 102 -16.64 -11.93 3.62
N ILE A 103 -17.16 -13.14 3.56
CA ILE A 103 -16.67 -14.18 2.64
C ILE A 103 -17.59 -14.23 1.42
N ALA A 104 -17.10 -13.69 0.30
CA ALA A 104 -17.79 -13.77 -0.98
C ALA A 104 -17.54 -15.13 -1.66
N LYS A 105 -18.58 -15.70 -2.24
CA LYS A 105 -18.53 -16.96 -3.03
C LYS A 105 -19.13 -16.75 -4.42
N PRO A 106 -18.50 -15.94 -5.29
CA PRO A 106 -19.03 -15.66 -6.60
C PRO A 106 -18.83 -16.84 -7.54
N ASP A 107 -19.69 -16.96 -8.55
CA ASP A 107 -19.50 -17.90 -9.66
C ASP A 107 -18.21 -17.59 -10.44
N SER A 108 -17.89 -16.29 -10.61
CA SER A 108 -16.63 -15.83 -11.19
C SER A 108 -15.98 -14.77 -10.30
N ALA A 109 -14.77 -15.07 -9.79
CA ALA A 109 -13.96 -14.14 -9.02
C ALA A 109 -13.46 -12.97 -9.88
N ALA A 110 -13.15 -13.21 -11.16
CA ALA A 110 -12.74 -12.17 -12.08
C ALA A 110 -13.87 -11.15 -12.34
N LYS A 111 -15.10 -11.61 -12.55
CA LYS A 111 -16.25 -10.71 -12.73
C LYS A 111 -16.53 -9.90 -11.46
N LEU A 112 -16.44 -10.50 -10.28
CA LEU A 112 -16.55 -9.80 -9.02
C LEU A 112 -15.47 -8.70 -8.91
N LEU A 113 -14.23 -9.02 -9.28
CA LEU A 113 -13.12 -8.08 -9.26
C LEU A 113 -13.37 -6.90 -10.22
N PHE A 114 -13.90 -7.16 -11.43
CA PHE A 114 -14.24 -6.10 -12.39
C PHE A 114 -15.31 -5.15 -11.84
N ASP A 115 -16.34 -5.71 -11.20
CA ASP A 115 -17.40 -4.90 -10.59
C ASP A 115 -16.85 -4.06 -9.40
N ARG A 116 -15.90 -4.61 -8.65
CA ARG A 116 -15.19 -3.88 -7.59
C ARG A 116 -14.36 -2.74 -8.15
N PHE A 117 -13.61 -2.96 -9.24
CA PHE A 117 -12.84 -1.89 -9.89
C PHE A 117 -13.74 -0.74 -10.34
N ASP A 118 -14.85 -1.05 -11.02
CA ASP A 118 -15.77 -0.02 -11.51
C ASP A 118 -16.46 0.74 -10.35
N ARG A 119 -16.84 0.05 -9.28
CA ARG A 119 -17.43 0.68 -8.08
C ARG A 119 -16.42 1.57 -7.36
N ALA A 120 -15.21 1.10 -7.15
CA ALA A 120 -14.14 1.86 -6.52
C ALA A 120 -13.71 3.07 -7.37
N ALA A 121 -13.66 2.92 -8.69
CA ALA A 121 -13.40 3.98 -9.65
C ALA A 121 -14.48 5.04 -9.63
N ALA A 122 -15.76 4.65 -9.55
CA ALA A 122 -16.87 5.60 -9.41
C ALA A 122 -16.74 6.45 -8.13
N GLY A 123 -16.28 5.87 -7.03
CA GLY A 123 -15.95 6.60 -5.80
C GLY A 123 -14.82 7.62 -5.98
N ALA A 124 -13.91 7.41 -6.93
CA ALA A 124 -12.86 8.36 -7.32
C ALA A 124 -13.29 9.33 -8.45
N GLY A 125 -14.56 9.28 -8.87
CA GLY A 125 -15.11 10.12 -9.93
C GLY A 125 -14.78 9.64 -11.34
N ILE A 126 -14.40 8.38 -11.53
CA ILE A 126 -14.09 7.78 -12.83
C ILE A 126 -15.32 6.99 -13.31
N PRO A 127 -15.77 7.17 -14.57
CA PRO A 127 -16.88 6.38 -15.12
C PRO A 127 -16.52 4.90 -15.28
N ASN A 128 -17.53 4.04 -15.33
CA ASN A 128 -17.37 2.60 -15.57
C ASN A 128 -16.54 2.34 -16.83
N ARG A 129 -15.59 1.42 -16.73
CA ARG A 129 -14.71 1.02 -17.83
C ARG A 129 -14.86 -0.44 -18.20
N LEU A 130 -15.04 -1.31 -17.22
CA LEU A 130 -15.15 -2.76 -17.40
C LEU A 130 -16.60 -3.21 -17.59
N GLY A 131 -17.56 -2.54 -16.93
CA GLY A 131 -18.99 -2.81 -17.07
C GLY A 131 -19.58 -2.33 -18.38
N VAL A 132 -18.89 -1.45 -19.13
CA VAL A 132 -19.34 -0.98 -20.46
C VAL A 132 -18.71 -1.74 -21.63
N LEU A 133 -17.81 -2.70 -21.35
CA LEU A 133 -17.28 -3.60 -22.37
C LEU A 133 -18.43 -4.45 -22.94
N ASP A 134 -18.33 -4.79 -24.22
CA ASP A 134 -19.25 -5.78 -24.79
C ASP A 134 -19.13 -7.12 -24.03
N GLU A 135 -20.25 -7.83 -23.94
CA GLU A 135 -20.39 -9.03 -23.11
C GLU A 135 -19.34 -10.11 -23.49
N ASN A 136 -19.07 -10.29 -24.77
CA ASN A 136 -18.10 -11.27 -25.24
C ASN A 136 -16.69 -10.92 -24.80
N THR A 137 -16.27 -9.67 -24.95
CA THR A 137 -14.96 -9.18 -24.46
C THR A 137 -14.86 -9.36 -22.97
N ARG A 138 -15.85 -8.91 -22.19
CA ARG A 138 -15.87 -9.00 -20.72
C ARG A 138 -15.80 -10.46 -20.25
N ASN A 139 -16.55 -11.35 -20.85
CA ASN A 139 -16.52 -12.78 -20.52
C ASN A 139 -15.15 -13.40 -20.86
N THR A 140 -14.60 -13.11 -22.03
CA THR A 140 -13.31 -13.65 -22.47
C THR A 140 -12.17 -13.26 -21.53
N ILE A 141 -12.08 -11.98 -21.14
CA ILE A 141 -11.02 -11.55 -20.20
C ILE A 141 -11.26 -12.11 -18.81
N ALA A 142 -12.53 -12.24 -18.36
CA ALA A 142 -12.85 -12.84 -17.09
C ALA A 142 -12.43 -14.31 -17.01
N GLU A 143 -12.71 -15.10 -18.06
CA GLU A 143 -12.29 -16.50 -18.14
C GLU A 143 -10.77 -16.66 -18.07
N ARG A 144 -10.02 -15.79 -18.78
CA ARG A 144 -8.56 -15.83 -18.80
C ARG A 144 -7.92 -15.46 -17.47
N LEU A 145 -8.57 -14.58 -16.71
CA LEU A 145 -8.08 -14.07 -15.42
C LEU A 145 -8.70 -14.77 -14.21
N GLU A 146 -9.66 -15.69 -14.41
CA GLU A 146 -10.39 -16.33 -13.30
C GLU A 146 -9.46 -16.99 -12.27
N LYS A 147 -8.44 -17.70 -12.75
CA LYS A 147 -7.49 -18.39 -11.84
C LYS A 147 -6.73 -17.39 -10.93
N GLU A 148 -6.24 -16.29 -11.51
CA GLU A 148 -5.49 -15.25 -10.75
C GLU A 148 -6.44 -14.53 -9.78
N ALA A 149 -7.63 -14.13 -10.26
CA ALA A 149 -8.62 -13.44 -9.43
C ALA A 149 -9.16 -14.34 -8.30
N ARG A 150 -9.34 -15.65 -8.57
CA ARG A 150 -9.75 -16.62 -7.56
C ARG A 150 -8.70 -16.79 -6.47
N ALA A 151 -7.44 -16.94 -6.85
CA ALA A 151 -6.34 -17.06 -5.90
C ALA A 151 -6.24 -15.81 -5.01
N MET A 152 -6.38 -14.61 -5.58
CA MET A 152 -6.39 -13.35 -4.84
C MET A 152 -7.56 -13.27 -3.85
N LEU A 153 -8.77 -13.72 -4.25
CA LEU A 153 -9.94 -13.74 -3.38
C LEU A 153 -9.79 -14.75 -2.24
N ASP A 154 -9.26 -15.93 -2.54
CA ASP A 154 -9.05 -16.99 -1.55
C ASP A 154 -7.97 -16.58 -0.52
N GLU A 155 -6.88 -15.94 -0.96
CA GLU A 155 -5.85 -15.38 -0.08
C GLU A 155 -6.43 -14.30 0.85
N LYS A 156 -7.24 -13.38 0.30
CA LYS A 156 -7.95 -12.37 1.09
C LYS A 156 -8.77 -13.02 2.20
N HIS A 157 -9.57 -14.04 1.89
CA HIS A 157 -10.42 -14.72 2.87
C HIS A 157 -9.63 -15.53 3.89
N ALA A 158 -8.52 -16.17 3.47
CA ALA A 158 -7.63 -16.92 4.35
C ALA A 158 -6.96 -16.02 5.40
N GLY A 159 -6.76 -14.73 5.08
CA GLY A 159 -6.21 -13.73 5.99
C GLY A 159 -7.17 -13.24 7.08
N TYR A 160 -8.46 -13.65 7.09
CA TYR A 160 -9.41 -13.18 8.10
C TYR A 160 -9.18 -13.84 9.45
N PRO A 161 -8.97 -13.07 10.52
CA PRO A 161 -8.67 -13.62 11.84
C PRO A 161 -9.93 -14.10 12.55
N GLU A 162 -9.76 -15.01 13.51
CA GLU A 162 -10.85 -15.36 14.44
C GLU A 162 -11.14 -14.25 15.44
N SER A 163 -10.12 -13.46 15.82
CA SER A 163 -10.21 -12.33 16.75
C SER A 163 -9.28 -11.21 16.32
N PHE A 164 -9.65 -9.97 16.62
CA PHE A 164 -8.80 -8.77 16.43
C PHE A 164 -7.99 -8.40 17.68
N GLU A 165 -8.09 -9.19 18.75
CA GLU A 165 -7.32 -8.96 19.97
C GLU A 165 -5.82 -9.09 19.67
N ASN A 166 -5.03 -8.09 20.11
CA ASN A 166 -3.59 -8.02 19.88
C ASN A 166 -3.15 -8.12 18.41
N LYS A 167 -3.99 -7.67 17.48
CA LYS A 167 -3.67 -7.60 16.07
C LYS A 167 -3.56 -6.16 15.60
N THR A 168 -2.72 -5.94 14.61
CA THR A 168 -2.55 -4.66 13.92
C THR A 168 -2.84 -4.86 12.42
N ILE A 169 -3.76 -4.09 11.88
CA ILE A 169 -4.02 -4.05 10.44
C ILE A 169 -2.98 -3.12 9.82
N ILE A 170 -2.11 -3.66 8.98
CA ILE A 170 -1.13 -2.90 8.21
C ILE A 170 -1.68 -2.67 6.82
N ILE A 171 -1.91 -1.39 6.47
CA ILE A 171 -2.33 -0.99 5.13
C ILE A 171 -1.11 -0.44 4.40
N GLU A 172 -0.66 -1.17 3.38
CA GLU A 172 0.51 -0.80 2.61
C GLU A 172 0.11 -0.08 1.32
N CYS A 173 0.65 1.11 1.11
CA CYS A 173 0.52 1.83 -0.15
C CYS A 173 1.74 2.72 -0.41
N ALA A 174 2.05 2.93 -1.71
CA ALA A 174 3.06 3.87 -2.17
C ALA A 174 2.37 4.99 -2.94
N ARG A 175 2.74 6.24 -2.64
CA ARG A 175 2.23 7.42 -3.34
C ARG A 175 3.35 8.40 -3.56
N GLY A 176 3.27 9.10 -4.68
CA GLY A 176 4.26 10.11 -5.03
C GLY A 176 3.77 11.00 -6.16
N GLY A 177 4.70 11.65 -6.83
CA GLY A 177 4.46 12.54 -7.96
C GLY A 177 5.65 12.62 -8.90
N PRO A 178 5.56 13.44 -9.94
CA PRO A 178 6.61 13.58 -10.94
C PRO A 178 7.97 13.99 -10.33
N ASP A 179 9.05 13.51 -10.93
CA ASP A 179 10.41 13.88 -10.54
C ASP A 179 10.60 15.41 -10.68
N GLY A 180 11.15 16.02 -9.63
CA GLY A 180 11.33 17.47 -9.58
C GLY A 180 10.06 18.31 -9.38
N ALA A 181 8.92 17.70 -9.08
CA ALA A 181 7.69 18.45 -8.80
C ALA A 181 7.84 19.36 -7.58
N ALA A 182 7.24 20.56 -7.68
CA ALA A 182 7.20 21.50 -6.56
C ALA A 182 6.17 21.06 -5.49
N MET A 183 6.46 21.37 -4.21
CA MET A 183 5.53 21.15 -3.11
C MET A 183 4.63 22.37 -2.84
N PRO A 184 3.35 22.16 -2.50
CA PRO A 184 2.67 20.87 -2.40
C PRO A 184 2.47 20.18 -3.75
N LEU A 185 2.43 18.86 -3.76
CA LEU A 185 1.98 18.10 -4.93
C LEU A 185 0.53 18.49 -5.24
N THR A 186 0.16 18.51 -6.52
CA THR A 186 -1.17 18.94 -6.97
C THR A 186 -1.89 17.83 -7.75
N GLY A 187 -3.19 17.99 -7.96
CA GLY A 187 -4.01 17.03 -8.71
C GLY A 187 -4.19 15.73 -7.93
N THR A 188 -3.84 14.62 -8.55
CA THR A 188 -4.04 13.26 -8.00
C THR A 188 -2.76 12.65 -7.42
N PHE A 189 -1.72 13.47 -7.22
CA PHE A 189 -0.43 13.01 -6.74
C PHE A 189 -0.31 13.08 -5.21
N GLY A 190 0.55 12.21 -4.68
CA GLY A 190 1.03 12.21 -3.31
C GLY A 190 0.04 11.66 -2.28
N TYR A 191 0.48 11.77 -1.05
CA TYR A 191 -0.32 11.41 0.12
C TYR A 191 -1.38 12.47 0.42
N GLN A 192 -1.16 13.73 0.01
CA GLN A 192 -2.16 14.79 0.09
C GLN A 192 -3.45 14.43 -0.64
N TYR A 193 -3.36 13.76 -1.80
CA TYR A 193 -4.53 13.26 -2.53
C TYR A 193 -5.09 11.97 -1.90
N SER A 194 -4.22 11.05 -1.53
CA SER A 194 -4.62 9.67 -1.19
C SER A 194 -5.13 9.53 0.24
N LEU A 195 -4.57 10.25 1.22
CA LEU A 195 -5.01 10.12 2.62
C LEU A 195 -6.48 10.49 2.82
N PRO A 196 -7.01 11.58 2.21
CA PRO A 196 -8.44 11.91 2.32
C PRO A 196 -9.39 10.88 1.71
N MET A 197 -8.90 9.96 0.88
CA MET A 197 -9.70 8.90 0.25
C MET A 197 -9.94 7.70 1.19
N PHE A 198 -9.17 7.55 2.27
CA PHE A 198 -9.44 6.52 3.27
C PHE A 198 -10.73 6.83 4.04
N CYS A 199 -11.48 5.77 4.37
CA CYS A 199 -12.74 5.91 5.11
C CYS A 199 -12.51 6.43 6.54
N PRO A 200 -13.55 7.04 7.17
CA PRO A 200 -13.44 7.57 8.52
C PRO A 200 -12.93 6.55 9.54
N GLU A 201 -13.39 5.30 9.43
CA GLU A 201 -13.03 4.21 10.34
C GLU A 201 -11.52 3.88 10.31
N ILE A 202 -10.88 4.04 9.17
CA ILE A 202 -9.43 3.93 9.04
C ILE A 202 -8.78 5.18 9.64
N LEU A 203 -9.17 6.38 9.20
CA LEU A 203 -8.52 7.64 9.61
C LEU A 203 -8.61 7.91 11.12
N GLU A 204 -9.69 7.48 11.78
CA GLU A 204 -9.88 7.63 13.23
C GLU A 204 -8.96 6.74 14.08
N GLN A 205 -8.41 5.67 13.50
CA GLN A 205 -7.60 4.68 14.20
C GLN A 205 -6.19 4.52 13.62
N ALA A 206 -5.90 5.26 12.54
CA ALA A 206 -4.65 5.12 11.81
C ALA A 206 -3.48 5.81 12.51
N PHE A 207 -2.32 5.16 12.35
CA PHE A 207 -1.00 5.71 12.62
C PHE A 207 -0.16 5.51 11.35
N ILE A 208 0.65 6.49 10.97
CA ILE A 208 1.49 6.40 9.78
C ILE A 208 2.90 5.97 10.19
N LEU A 209 3.35 4.83 9.67
CA LEU A 209 4.77 4.46 9.67
C LEU A 209 5.34 4.78 8.29
N TYR A 210 6.10 5.86 8.21
CA TYR A 210 6.69 6.33 6.97
C TYR A 210 8.15 5.92 6.84
N ILE A 211 8.48 5.16 5.78
CA ILE A 211 9.87 4.79 5.47
C ILE A 211 10.42 5.81 4.47
N TRP A 212 11.31 6.66 4.96
CA TRP A 212 11.85 7.77 4.21
C TRP A 212 13.11 7.38 3.46
N VAL A 213 13.10 7.53 2.14
CA VAL A 213 14.26 7.35 1.27
C VAL A 213 14.41 8.55 0.34
N THR A 214 15.62 8.79 -0.15
CA THR A 214 15.81 9.77 -1.23
C THR A 214 15.40 9.18 -2.58
N PRO A 215 15.01 10.01 -3.57
CA PRO A 215 14.71 9.54 -4.91
C PRO A 215 15.86 8.73 -5.54
N GLU A 216 17.11 9.11 -5.31
CA GLU A 216 18.30 8.40 -5.80
C GLU A 216 18.41 7.02 -5.19
N GLU A 217 18.23 6.92 -3.87
CA GLU A 217 18.38 5.66 -3.14
C GLU A 217 17.28 4.67 -3.52
N TYR A 218 16.02 5.12 -3.66
CA TYR A 218 14.97 4.20 -4.09
C TYR A 218 15.16 3.74 -5.54
N ARG A 219 15.65 4.60 -6.45
CA ARG A 219 16.00 4.21 -7.82
C ARG A 219 17.11 3.14 -7.84
N ARG A 220 18.14 3.33 -7.02
CA ARG A 220 19.21 2.34 -6.85
C ARG A 220 18.64 1.01 -6.35
N LYS A 221 17.85 1.04 -5.29
CA LYS A 221 17.20 -0.15 -4.71
C LYS A 221 16.25 -0.84 -5.67
N ASN A 222 15.55 -0.09 -6.51
CA ASN A 222 14.69 -0.65 -7.54
C ASN A 222 15.49 -1.40 -8.62
N ALA A 223 16.62 -0.86 -9.03
CA ALA A 223 17.50 -1.53 -9.98
C ALA A 223 18.10 -2.82 -9.38
N ASP A 224 18.53 -2.79 -8.11
CA ASP A 224 19.06 -3.95 -7.40
C ASP A 224 18.02 -5.06 -7.16
N ARG A 225 16.73 -4.69 -7.14
CA ARG A 225 15.61 -5.59 -6.86
C ARG A 225 15.14 -6.35 -8.11
N ALA A 226 15.32 -5.79 -9.28
CA ALA A 226 14.88 -6.38 -10.53
C ALA A 226 15.68 -7.65 -10.84
N ASP A 227 15.09 -8.83 -10.63
CA ASP A 227 15.66 -10.10 -11.08
C ASP A 227 14.98 -10.51 -12.40
N PRO A 228 15.73 -10.54 -13.53
CA PRO A 228 15.18 -10.97 -14.81
C PRO A 228 14.67 -12.42 -14.83
N ASN A 229 15.11 -13.25 -13.86
CA ASN A 229 14.75 -14.67 -13.79
C ASN A 229 13.50 -14.92 -12.97
N ASP A 230 12.99 -13.91 -12.22
CA ASP A 230 11.76 -14.00 -11.41
C ASP A 230 10.87 -12.77 -11.58
N PRO A 231 10.37 -12.50 -12.80
CA PRO A 231 9.62 -11.28 -13.11
C PRO A 231 8.22 -11.24 -12.49
N GLY A 232 7.74 -12.34 -11.91
CA GLY A 232 6.41 -12.45 -11.29
C GLY A 232 6.41 -12.27 -9.77
N SER A 233 7.58 -12.19 -9.13
CA SER A 233 7.68 -12.04 -7.68
C SER A 233 7.50 -10.60 -7.24
N ASN A 234 6.63 -10.37 -6.25
CA ASN A 234 6.48 -9.08 -5.59
C ASN A 234 7.79 -8.58 -4.94
N LEU A 235 8.71 -9.50 -4.64
CA LEU A 235 10.03 -9.20 -4.06
C LEU A 235 11.06 -8.82 -5.13
N HIS A 236 10.90 -9.29 -6.36
CA HIS A 236 11.88 -9.15 -7.44
C HIS A 236 11.37 -8.34 -8.63
N HIS A 237 10.18 -7.74 -8.52
CA HIS A 237 9.60 -6.92 -9.58
C HIS A 237 10.11 -5.47 -9.49
N GLY A 238 10.78 -5.01 -10.53
CA GLY A 238 11.20 -3.62 -10.67
C GLY A 238 10.06 -2.74 -11.21
N VAL A 239 9.90 -1.54 -10.68
CA VAL A 239 8.99 -0.52 -11.23
C VAL A 239 9.59 0.04 -12.53
N PRO A 240 8.85 0.12 -13.65
CA PRO A 240 9.33 0.73 -14.88
C PRO A 240 9.80 2.18 -14.68
N MET A 241 10.89 2.57 -15.36
CA MET A 241 11.49 3.90 -15.18
C MET A 241 10.52 5.04 -15.47
N ALA A 242 9.63 4.91 -16.45
CA ALA A 242 8.62 5.93 -16.76
C ALA A 242 7.65 6.13 -15.59
N VAL A 243 7.25 5.06 -14.91
CA VAL A 243 6.39 5.10 -13.71
C VAL A 243 7.18 5.68 -12.53
N MET A 244 8.47 5.29 -12.38
CA MET A 244 9.32 5.84 -11.33
C MET A 244 9.47 7.36 -11.43
N LEU A 245 9.63 7.89 -12.62
CA LEU A 245 9.80 9.33 -12.83
C LEU A 245 8.46 10.09 -12.85
N GLY A 246 7.39 9.45 -13.32
CA GLY A 246 6.07 10.07 -13.47
C GLY A 246 5.22 10.06 -12.21
N ASP A 247 5.23 8.94 -11.47
CA ASP A 247 4.35 8.73 -10.32
C ASP A 247 5.09 8.68 -8.97
N TYR A 248 6.41 8.42 -8.98
CA TYR A 248 7.20 8.18 -7.79
C TYR A 248 8.54 8.95 -7.77
N GLY A 249 8.69 9.99 -8.58
CA GLY A 249 9.91 10.80 -8.65
C GLY A 249 10.18 11.57 -7.35
N CYS A 250 9.13 11.88 -6.61
CA CYS A 250 9.17 12.43 -5.25
C CYS A 250 7.91 12.01 -4.50
N ASP A 251 7.87 12.23 -3.18
CA ASP A 251 6.64 12.22 -2.40
C ASP A 251 6.49 13.51 -1.57
N ASP A 252 5.32 13.71 -0.99
CA ASP A 252 4.96 14.93 -0.27
C ASP A 252 4.93 14.74 1.26
N MET A 253 5.37 13.62 1.80
CA MET A 253 5.22 13.32 3.22
C MET A 253 5.99 14.30 4.11
N GLU A 254 7.21 14.66 3.73
CA GLU A 254 7.98 15.66 4.48
C GLU A 254 7.27 17.03 4.51
N TYR A 255 6.65 17.43 3.39
CA TYR A 255 5.85 18.64 3.32
C TYR A 255 4.62 18.56 4.24
N LEU A 256 3.89 17.44 4.22
CA LEU A 256 2.70 17.23 5.05
C LEU A 256 3.04 17.24 6.54
N ILE A 257 4.15 16.65 6.95
CA ILE A 257 4.65 16.71 8.34
C ILE A 257 4.94 18.16 8.74
N LYS A 258 5.68 18.90 7.91
CA LYS A 258 6.08 20.29 8.20
C LYS A 258 4.91 21.27 8.25
N THR A 259 3.84 20.98 7.53
CA THR A 259 2.66 21.85 7.45
C THR A 259 1.51 21.37 8.33
N SER A 260 1.69 20.27 9.06
CA SER A 260 0.67 19.75 9.96
C SER A 260 0.41 20.72 11.12
N GLU A 261 -0.86 20.84 11.51
CA GLU A 261 -1.30 21.70 12.62
C GLU A 261 -0.89 21.18 14.00
N VAL A 262 -0.62 19.87 14.10
CA VAL A 262 -0.20 19.19 15.33
C VAL A 262 1.15 18.52 15.09
N GLU A 263 2.10 18.74 16.00
CA GLU A 263 3.44 18.16 15.90
C GLU A 263 3.39 16.62 15.85
N ASN A 264 4.28 16.02 15.07
CA ASN A 264 4.36 14.57 14.86
C ASN A 264 3.05 13.93 14.31
N THR A 265 2.28 14.71 13.53
CA THR A 265 1.10 14.22 12.82
C THR A 265 1.10 14.66 11.37
N VAL A 266 0.18 14.10 10.59
CA VAL A 266 -0.24 14.61 9.28
C VAL A 266 -1.68 15.10 9.42
N THR A 267 -1.93 16.37 9.06
CA THR A 267 -3.29 16.91 9.03
C THR A 267 -4.00 16.47 7.75
N VAL A 268 -5.11 15.75 7.92
CA VAL A 268 -5.95 15.23 6.84
C VAL A 268 -7.36 15.81 6.96
N ASN A 269 -7.79 16.60 5.97
CA ASN A 269 -9.15 17.13 5.88
C ASN A 269 -9.99 16.23 4.98
N ALA A 270 -10.90 15.45 5.56
CA ALA A 270 -11.75 14.50 4.86
C ALA A 270 -13.10 14.32 5.56
N HIS A 271 -14.12 13.91 4.81
CA HIS A 271 -15.43 13.56 5.35
C HIS A 271 -16.06 14.61 6.28
N GLY A 272 -15.77 15.90 6.02
CA GLY A 272 -16.24 17.02 6.85
C GLY A 272 -15.57 17.14 8.23
N LYS A 273 -14.45 16.45 8.45
CA LYS A 273 -13.62 16.47 9.67
C LYS A 273 -12.17 16.78 9.36
N THR A 274 -11.44 17.22 10.37
CA THR A 274 -9.96 17.28 10.37
C THR A 274 -9.43 16.17 11.25
N TYR A 275 -8.54 15.36 10.69
CA TYR A 275 -7.81 14.29 11.39
C TYR A 275 -6.36 14.73 11.56
N HIS A 276 -5.77 14.48 12.72
CA HIS A 276 -4.34 14.62 12.97
C HIS A 276 -3.76 13.22 13.14
N VAL A 277 -3.40 12.60 12.01
CA VAL A 277 -2.94 11.21 11.98
C VAL A 277 -1.49 11.16 12.48
N PRO A 278 -1.20 10.50 13.64
CA PRO A 278 0.15 10.44 14.17
C PRO A 278 1.11 9.73 13.22
N ILE A 279 2.36 10.24 13.14
CA ILE A 279 3.36 9.71 12.23
C ILE A 279 4.68 9.40 12.93
N GLY A 280 5.27 8.25 12.58
CA GLY A 280 6.63 7.88 12.90
C GLY A 280 7.44 7.74 11.62
N VAL A 281 8.64 8.31 11.61
CA VAL A 281 9.54 8.28 10.47
C VAL A 281 10.66 7.29 10.68
N PHE A 282 10.73 6.26 9.84
CA PHE A 282 11.89 5.38 9.72
C PHE A 282 12.82 5.95 8.64
N ASP A 283 13.89 6.61 9.06
CA ASP A 283 14.88 7.19 8.15
C ASP A 283 15.75 6.11 7.52
N ASN A 284 15.46 5.80 6.26
CA ASN A 284 16.18 4.84 5.42
C ASN A 284 16.91 5.51 4.24
N ARG A 285 17.20 6.80 4.35
CA ARG A 285 17.99 7.54 3.34
C ARG A 285 19.43 7.02 3.24
N VAL A 286 19.94 6.47 4.33
CA VAL A 286 21.11 5.59 4.32
C VAL A 286 20.60 4.18 4.54
N ASP A 287 20.88 3.29 3.60
CA ASP A 287 20.31 1.94 3.56
C ASP A 287 20.50 1.15 4.87
N LYS A 288 19.39 0.89 5.55
CA LYS A 288 19.31 0.08 6.76
C LYS A 288 18.60 -1.26 6.56
N THR A 289 18.07 -1.51 5.36
CA THR A 289 17.11 -2.62 5.17
C THR A 289 17.51 -3.66 4.14
N SER A 290 18.43 -3.39 3.21
CA SER A 290 18.74 -4.32 2.12
C SER A 290 19.31 -5.66 2.63
N PHE A 291 20.00 -5.70 3.77
CA PHE A 291 20.51 -6.94 4.35
C PHE A 291 19.40 -7.90 4.82
N LEU A 292 18.20 -7.36 5.10
CA LEU A 292 17.03 -8.15 5.53
C LEU A 292 16.42 -9.00 4.41
N ARG A 293 16.92 -8.89 3.18
CA ARG A 293 16.56 -9.77 2.06
C ARG A 293 17.21 -11.16 2.18
N GLY A 294 18.31 -11.25 2.92
CA GLY A 294 18.97 -12.54 3.20
C GLY A 294 18.24 -13.32 4.29
N GLU A 295 18.64 -14.58 4.45
CA GLU A 295 18.11 -15.46 5.50
C GLU A 295 18.35 -14.84 6.89
N PRO A 296 17.37 -14.92 7.82
CA PRO A 296 17.44 -14.27 9.13
C PRO A 296 18.68 -14.63 9.94
N GLU A 297 19.17 -15.85 9.80
CA GLU A 297 20.39 -16.36 10.49
C GLU A 297 21.66 -15.64 10.00
N THR A 298 21.60 -14.98 8.84
CA THR A 298 22.73 -14.25 8.27
C THR A 298 22.75 -12.77 8.65
N TRP A 299 21.71 -12.28 9.35
CA TRP A 299 21.60 -10.87 9.68
C TRP A 299 22.65 -10.46 10.71
N ALA A 300 23.46 -9.48 10.37
CA ALA A 300 24.48 -8.94 11.28
C ALA A 300 23.83 -8.25 12.49
N ALA A 301 24.26 -8.61 13.69
CA ALA A 301 23.64 -8.16 14.94
C ALA A 301 23.64 -6.63 15.12
N ASP A 302 24.68 -5.94 14.66
CA ASP A 302 24.79 -4.48 14.69
C ASP A 302 23.76 -3.81 13.78
N LYS A 303 23.56 -4.35 12.57
CA LYS A 303 22.53 -3.87 11.63
C LYS A 303 21.11 -4.14 12.15
N VAL A 304 20.88 -5.31 12.74
CA VAL A 304 19.62 -5.64 13.43
C VAL A 304 19.33 -4.64 14.54
N ALA A 305 20.35 -4.29 15.36
CA ALA A 305 20.20 -3.30 16.43
C ALA A 305 19.86 -1.90 15.88
N ASP A 306 20.40 -1.50 14.73
CA ASP A 306 20.08 -0.22 14.08
C ASP A 306 18.65 -0.17 13.54
N VAL A 307 18.18 -1.24 12.92
CA VAL A 307 16.78 -1.37 12.47
C VAL A 307 15.84 -1.33 13.66
N ASN A 308 16.11 -2.11 14.71
CA ASN A 308 15.33 -2.11 15.96
C ASN A 308 15.18 -0.68 16.52
N ARG A 309 16.30 0.03 16.64
CA ARG A 309 16.31 1.41 17.16
C ARG A 309 15.47 2.34 16.31
N ALA A 310 15.62 2.26 14.99
CA ALA A 310 14.92 3.12 14.06
C ALA A 310 13.40 2.87 14.06
N ILE A 311 12.96 1.61 14.06
CA ILE A 311 11.53 1.26 14.16
C ILE A 311 10.98 1.73 15.51
N ARG A 312 11.68 1.43 16.62
CA ARG A 312 11.24 1.81 17.96
C ARG A 312 11.08 3.32 18.08
N THR A 313 12.05 4.11 17.60
CA THR A 313 11.94 5.57 17.62
C THR A 313 10.70 6.04 16.86
N ALA A 314 10.43 5.46 15.68
CA ALA A 314 9.27 5.81 14.89
C ALA A 314 7.95 5.44 15.62
N THR A 315 7.86 4.24 16.16
CA THR A 315 6.64 3.76 16.85
C THR A 315 6.42 4.44 18.21
N ASP A 316 7.49 4.76 18.97
CA ASP A 316 7.38 5.54 20.19
C ASP A 316 6.81 6.95 19.92
N ASN A 317 7.23 7.60 18.82
CA ASN A 317 6.65 8.88 18.40
C ASN A 317 5.16 8.75 18.10
N MET A 318 4.75 7.71 17.35
CA MET A 318 3.34 7.44 17.08
C MET A 318 2.56 7.17 18.37
N PHE A 319 3.14 6.37 19.27
CA PHE A 319 2.49 5.96 20.52
C PHE A 319 2.29 7.10 21.51
N SER A 320 3.10 8.15 21.42
CA SER A 320 2.93 9.36 22.26
C SER A 320 1.56 10.04 22.04
N HIS A 321 0.91 9.79 20.91
CA HIS A 321 -0.43 10.26 20.56
C HIS A 321 -1.54 9.22 20.82
N TYR A 322 -1.17 8.04 21.34
CA TYR A 322 -2.13 6.94 21.56
C TYR A 322 -2.95 7.17 22.82
N ASN A 323 -4.26 7.34 22.68
CA ASN A 323 -5.17 7.59 23.79
C ASN A 323 -5.86 6.33 24.35
N GLY A 324 -5.54 5.15 23.81
CA GLY A 324 -6.00 3.83 24.31
C GLY A 324 -7.41 3.44 23.93
#